data_ee389a8613ba1a4d5f4ee340f2651d57
#
_entry.id   ee389a8613ba1a4d5f4ee340f2651d57
#
_cell.length_a   1.000
_cell.length_b   1.000
_cell.length_c   1.000
_cell.angle_alpha   90.00
_cell.angle_beta   90.00
_cell.angle_gamma   90.00
#
_symmetry.space_group_name_H-M   'P 1'
#
loop_
_entity.id
_entity.type
_entity.pdbx_description
1 polymer ?
#
loop_
_entity_poly.entity_id
_entity_poly.type
_entity_poly.pdbx_seq_one_letter_code
_entity_poly.pdbx_strand_id
1 'polypeptide(L)'
;MPEIVDGYTHVLTERFFEDLTDKFGFQGLSGRPEFLWDHEQRKQDMVDYGVDKQIITLALPTMFQGMDHDLALDITRLANDEIRRLADEHPDEFIPVGTIPKVSGEFLAEFDRCVDELDMAGVQIFSNIDGRPLDDDQFWPLFERAEATDTPLWMHPQLWEWYDWASEYMEHRLFGWPFDTTLALSRLVFGGVMEEYPDLEIVSHHGGGMVPFYGRRIEMFYEQRMSYPENYQGYHEHAAELSQPAEEYFKKFNADTAVSGSTPAIDCAASFFNEGNVIFGTDYPFSPERGRQTIDYTIDAVDRMNADDETKADVFAGNLYDLID
;
A
#
# COMPACT_ATOMS: atom_id res chain seq x y z
N MET A 1 2.99 -23.75 13.96
CA MET A 1 2.14 -22.80 13.24
C MET A 1 2.87 -22.48 11.97
N PRO A 2 2.22 -22.11 10.89
CA PRO A 2 2.95 -21.62 9.72
C PRO A 2 3.78 -20.38 10.11
N GLU A 3 4.79 -20.05 9.33
CA GLU A 3 5.49 -18.78 9.42
C GLU A 3 4.48 -17.64 9.16
N ILE A 4 4.58 -16.52 9.89
CA ILE A 4 3.72 -15.36 9.72
C ILE A 4 4.60 -14.15 9.40
N VAL A 5 4.42 -13.59 8.21
CA VAL A 5 5.11 -12.37 7.79
C VAL A 5 4.08 -11.28 7.54
N ASP A 6 4.15 -10.22 8.33
CA ASP A 6 3.22 -9.08 8.21
C ASP A 6 3.67 -8.17 7.07
N GLY A 7 2.99 -8.29 5.93
CA GLY A 7 3.34 -7.64 4.67
C GLY A 7 2.98 -6.14 4.58
N TYR A 8 2.36 -5.56 5.61
CA TYR A 8 2.04 -4.13 5.60
C TYR A 8 2.00 -3.56 7.01
N THR A 9 3.11 -2.95 7.43
CA THR A 9 3.23 -2.24 8.71
C THR A 9 3.93 -0.89 8.54
N HIS A 10 3.81 -0.04 9.55
CA HIS A 10 4.32 1.33 9.51
C HIS A 10 5.31 1.61 10.63
N VAL A 11 6.38 2.34 10.30
CA VAL A 11 7.39 2.78 11.25
C VAL A 11 7.73 4.25 11.07
N LEU A 12 8.28 4.83 12.11
CA LEU A 12 9.24 5.92 12.07
C LEU A 12 10.49 5.49 12.83
N THR A 13 11.59 6.23 12.70
CA THR A 13 12.67 6.16 13.67
C THR A 13 12.66 7.43 14.52
N GLU A 14 13.13 7.35 15.76
CA GLU A 14 13.24 8.53 16.62
C GLU A 14 14.12 9.60 15.96
N ARG A 15 15.25 9.17 15.37
CA ARG A 15 16.16 10.04 14.65
C ARG A 15 15.50 10.72 13.45
N PHE A 16 14.71 9.99 12.65
CA PHE A 16 13.95 10.60 11.55
C PHE A 16 12.99 11.67 12.07
N PHE A 17 12.26 11.38 13.14
CA PHE A 17 11.34 12.34 13.75
C PHE A 17 12.04 13.59 14.29
N GLU A 18 13.21 13.43 14.95
CA GLU A 18 14.01 14.54 15.44
C GLU A 18 14.55 15.39 14.30
N ASP A 19 15.14 14.76 13.28
CA ASP A 19 15.62 15.45 12.09
C ASP A 19 14.50 16.18 11.33
N LEU A 20 13.33 15.56 11.20
CA LEU A 20 12.15 16.15 10.58
C LEU A 20 11.71 17.42 11.32
N THR A 21 11.74 17.39 12.65
CA THR A 21 11.35 18.52 13.50
C THR A 21 12.44 19.59 13.54
N ASP A 22 13.68 19.22 13.80
CA ASP A 22 14.78 20.14 14.11
C ASP A 22 15.42 20.75 12.86
N LYS A 23 15.60 19.94 11.81
CA LYS A 23 16.24 20.39 10.55
C LYS A 23 15.24 20.99 9.58
N PHE A 24 14.04 20.38 9.47
CA PHE A 24 13.05 20.74 8.47
C PHE A 24 11.87 21.53 9.04
N GLY A 25 11.79 21.71 10.38
CA GLY A 25 10.76 22.52 11.02
C GLY A 25 9.35 21.96 10.90
N PHE A 26 9.22 20.65 10.66
CA PHE A 26 7.92 20.01 10.50
C PHE A 26 7.15 19.98 11.84
N GLN A 27 5.95 20.54 11.85
CA GLN A 27 5.08 20.60 13.03
C GLN A 27 3.76 19.83 12.86
N GLY A 28 3.68 18.99 11.83
CA GLY A 28 2.44 18.29 11.43
C GLY A 28 1.98 17.16 12.37
N LEU A 29 2.82 16.78 13.36
CA LEU A 29 2.46 15.76 14.33
C LEU A 29 2.08 16.39 15.66
N SER A 30 0.85 16.23 16.08
CA SER A 30 0.42 16.59 17.42
C SER A 30 0.98 15.59 18.46
N GLY A 31 2.08 15.94 19.10
CA GLY A 31 2.76 15.12 20.11
C GLY A 31 3.89 14.25 19.52
N ARG A 32 4.53 13.47 20.38
CA ARG A 32 5.55 12.49 19.99
C ARG A 32 4.87 11.12 19.83
N PRO A 33 4.72 10.57 18.61
CA PRO A 33 4.11 9.25 18.40
C PRO A 33 5.12 8.13 18.69
N GLU A 34 5.57 8.02 19.94
CA GLU A 34 6.63 7.09 20.37
C GLU A 34 6.34 5.64 20.00
N PHE A 35 5.05 5.28 19.88
CA PHE A 35 4.67 3.94 19.45
C PHE A 35 5.10 3.58 18.03
N LEU A 36 5.48 4.56 17.20
CA LEU A 36 5.99 4.32 15.84
C LEU A 36 7.47 3.96 15.82
N TRP A 37 8.23 4.27 16.89
CA TRP A 37 9.66 3.96 17.00
C TRP A 37 10.05 3.19 18.27
N ASP A 38 9.08 2.71 19.03
CA ASP A 38 9.34 1.77 20.14
C ASP A 38 9.57 0.36 19.57
N HIS A 39 10.73 0.18 18.91
CA HIS A 39 11.04 -1.05 18.19
C HIS A 39 11.23 -2.25 19.12
N GLU A 40 11.64 -2.02 20.36
CA GLU A 40 11.73 -3.11 21.37
C GLU A 40 10.33 -3.63 21.74
N GLN A 41 9.35 -2.73 21.93
CA GLN A 41 7.97 -3.15 22.15
C GLN A 41 7.38 -3.82 20.91
N ARG A 42 7.69 -3.34 19.71
CA ARG A 42 7.28 -3.96 18.44
C ARG A 42 7.77 -5.41 18.35
N LYS A 43 9.05 -5.67 18.60
CA LYS A 43 9.63 -7.02 18.60
C LYS A 43 8.99 -7.91 19.67
N GLN A 44 8.69 -7.34 20.85
CA GLN A 44 7.98 -8.09 21.88
C GLN A 44 6.55 -8.44 21.44
N ASP A 45 5.84 -7.52 20.79
CA ASP A 45 4.52 -7.78 20.23
C ASP A 45 4.57 -8.87 19.13
N MET A 46 5.59 -8.84 18.25
CA MET A 46 5.81 -9.91 17.27
C MET A 46 5.95 -11.28 17.96
N VAL A 47 6.79 -11.37 18.98
CA VAL A 47 6.97 -12.61 19.74
C VAL A 47 5.68 -13.05 20.44
N ASP A 48 4.95 -12.12 21.06
CA ASP A 48 3.73 -12.42 21.83
C ASP A 48 2.61 -12.96 20.93
N TYR A 49 2.54 -12.51 19.66
CA TYR A 49 1.52 -12.92 18.70
C TYR A 49 2.01 -13.91 17.65
N GLY A 50 3.28 -14.27 17.65
CA GLY A 50 3.87 -15.26 16.74
C GLY A 50 4.05 -14.74 15.32
N VAL A 51 4.31 -13.44 15.15
CA VAL A 51 4.72 -12.82 13.87
C VAL A 51 6.23 -12.95 13.76
N ASP A 52 6.71 -13.59 12.69
CA ASP A 52 8.13 -13.87 12.48
C ASP A 52 8.86 -12.67 11.90
N LYS A 53 8.27 -12.01 10.89
CA LYS A 53 8.83 -10.82 10.23
C LYS A 53 7.77 -9.78 9.92
N GLN A 54 8.22 -8.55 9.69
CA GLN A 54 7.37 -7.45 9.24
C GLN A 54 8.01 -6.68 8.07
N ILE A 55 7.24 -6.44 7.01
CA ILE A 55 7.51 -5.35 6.07
C ILE A 55 7.35 -4.04 6.83
N ILE A 56 8.38 -3.19 6.79
CA ILE A 56 8.34 -1.86 7.41
C ILE A 56 8.29 -0.76 6.34
N THR A 57 7.22 0.03 6.36
CA THR A 57 7.01 1.18 5.47
C THR A 57 7.02 2.48 6.27
N LEU A 58 7.29 3.61 5.60
CA LEU A 58 7.21 4.91 6.26
C LEU A 58 5.77 5.21 6.70
N ALA A 59 5.59 5.51 7.97
CA ALA A 59 4.34 6.09 8.47
C ALA A 59 4.16 7.54 7.96
N LEU A 60 2.95 8.11 8.08
CA LEU A 60 2.61 9.50 7.75
C LEU A 60 2.64 9.85 6.25
N PRO A 61 1.85 9.15 5.44
CA PRO A 61 1.81 9.36 4.00
C PRO A 61 1.48 10.81 3.60
N THR A 62 0.65 11.50 4.38
CA THR A 62 0.18 12.86 4.06
C THR A 62 1.21 13.96 4.27
N MET A 63 2.37 13.66 4.87
CA MET A 63 3.37 14.68 5.18
C MET A 63 3.99 15.32 3.93
N PHE A 64 3.99 14.61 2.81
CA PHE A 64 4.57 15.10 1.56
C PHE A 64 3.62 15.95 0.71
N GLN A 65 2.32 16.02 1.09
CA GLN A 65 1.32 16.76 0.32
C GLN A 65 1.64 18.25 0.26
N GLY A 66 1.75 18.79 -0.96
CA GLY A 66 2.06 20.21 -1.18
C GLY A 66 3.45 20.64 -0.71
N MET A 67 4.33 19.71 -0.32
CA MET A 67 5.69 20.02 0.11
C MET A 67 6.53 20.46 -1.09
N ASP A 68 7.44 21.42 -0.85
CA ASP A 68 8.44 21.83 -1.82
C ASP A 68 9.26 20.63 -2.30
N HIS A 69 9.63 20.64 -3.59
CA HIS A 69 10.28 19.51 -4.26
C HIS A 69 11.60 19.12 -3.57
N ASP A 70 12.49 20.09 -3.34
CA ASP A 70 13.84 19.80 -2.81
C ASP A 70 13.74 19.33 -1.35
N LEU A 71 12.86 19.95 -0.58
CA LEU A 71 12.57 19.54 0.78
C LEU A 71 11.98 18.12 0.84
N ALA A 72 11.03 17.80 -0.04
CA ALA A 72 10.45 16.47 -0.12
C ALA A 72 11.50 15.41 -0.48
N LEU A 73 12.43 15.73 -1.39
CA LEU A 73 13.51 14.83 -1.77
C LEU A 73 14.49 14.56 -0.61
N ASP A 74 14.89 15.61 0.12
CA ASP A 74 15.79 15.47 1.26
C ASP A 74 15.16 14.62 2.38
N ILE A 75 13.87 14.84 2.65
CA ILE A 75 13.13 14.04 3.64
C ILE A 75 12.94 12.60 3.16
N THR A 76 12.68 12.39 1.88
CA THR A 76 12.56 11.04 1.29
C THR A 76 13.84 10.25 1.45
N ARG A 77 14.99 10.84 1.12
CA ARG A 77 16.31 10.21 1.28
C ARG A 77 16.60 9.86 2.74
N LEU A 78 16.32 10.79 3.64
CA LEU A 78 16.47 10.54 5.07
C LEU A 78 15.58 9.39 5.55
N ALA A 79 14.33 9.33 5.09
CA ALA A 79 13.39 8.27 5.44
C ALA A 79 13.88 6.89 4.96
N ASN A 80 14.31 6.81 3.70
CA ASN A 80 14.82 5.57 3.12
C ASN A 80 16.09 5.09 3.81
N ASP A 81 17.03 6.01 4.11
CA ASP A 81 18.25 5.68 4.87
C ASP A 81 17.92 5.15 6.27
N GLU A 82 16.96 5.75 6.96
CA GLU A 82 16.58 5.34 8.31
C GLU A 82 15.81 4.01 8.34
N ILE A 83 14.96 3.75 7.34
CA ILE A 83 14.28 2.44 7.19
C ILE A 83 15.31 1.35 6.91
N ARG A 84 16.26 1.58 6.00
CA ARG A 84 17.33 0.61 5.71
C ARG A 84 18.18 0.35 6.96
N ARG A 85 18.60 1.41 7.65
CA ARG A 85 19.38 1.29 8.89
C ARG A 85 18.64 0.46 9.94
N LEU A 86 17.35 0.69 10.12
CA LEU A 86 16.53 -0.07 11.07
C LEU A 86 16.48 -1.56 10.70
N ALA A 87 16.31 -1.88 9.42
CA ALA A 87 16.33 -3.26 8.96
C ALA A 87 17.73 -3.90 9.10
N ASP A 88 18.82 -3.15 8.88
CA ASP A 88 20.18 -3.63 9.11
C ASP A 88 20.46 -3.93 10.59
N GLU A 89 19.86 -3.19 11.51
CA GLU A 89 19.96 -3.43 12.95
C GLU A 89 19.12 -4.66 13.40
N HIS A 90 18.09 -5.01 12.63
CA HIS A 90 17.14 -6.08 12.95
C HIS A 90 16.81 -6.94 11.71
N PRO A 91 17.81 -7.60 11.09
CA PRO A 91 17.63 -8.28 9.79
C PRO A 91 16.77 -9.56 9.87
N ASP A 92 16.62 -10.12 11.07
CA ASP A 92 15.79 -11.30 11.28
C ASP A 92 14.30 -10.95 11.44
N GLU A 93 13.98 -9.67 11.76
CA GLU A 93 12.62 -9.22 12.06
C GLU A 93 12.05 -8.28 10.99
N PHE A 94 12.88 -7.43 10.34
CA PHE A 94 12.38 -6.35 9.48
C PHE A 94 12.84 -6.45 8.04
N ILE A 95 11.87 -6.34 7.13
CA ILE A 95 12.06 -6.28 5.69
C ILE A 95 11.76 -4.83 5.25
N PRO A 96 12.73 -4.09 4.69
CA PRO A 96 12.57 -2.67 4.40
C PRO A 96 11.85 -2.43 3.07
N VAL A 97 10.94 -1.48 3.05
CA VAL A 97 10.30 -0.92 1.85
C VAL A 97 10.58 0.58 1.82
N GLY A 98 11.17 1.06 0.72
CA GLY A 98 11.48 2.48 0.51
C GLY A 98 10.21 3.32 0.33
N THR A 99 10.35 4.63 0.17
CA THR A 99 9.21 5.52 -0.14
C THR A 99 9.56 6.49 -1.24
N ILE A 100 8.64 6.71 -2.19
CA ILE A 100 8.74 7.68 -3.29
C ILE A 100 7.43 8.47 -3.37
N PRO A 101 7.35 9.66 -2.75
CA PRO A 101 6.12 10.44 -2.65
C PRO A 101 5.83 11.32 -3.87
N LYS A 102 6.80 11.51 -4.76
CA LYS A 102 6.70 12.33 -5.97
C LYS A 102 7.41 11.65 -7.13
N VAL A 103 7.19 12.13 -8.36
CA VAL A 103 7.88 11.63 -9.56
C VAL A 103 8.55 12.80 -10.27
N SER A 104 9.86 12.74 -10.37
CA SER A 104 10.75 13.59 -11.16
C SER A 104 12.03 12.83 -11.43
N GLY A 105 12.98 13.40 -12.16
CA GLY A 105 14.27 12.76 -12.41
C GLY A 105 15.02 12.40 -11.12
N GLU A 106 14.95 13.25 -10.09
CA GLU A 106 15.62 13.04 -8.81
C GLU A 106 14.91 11.97 -7.96
N PHE A 107 13.59 11.92 -7.96
CA PHE A 107 12.84 10.88 -7.26
C PHE A 107 12.95 9.52 -7.96
N LEU A 108 13.05 9.51 -9.28
CA LEU A 108 13.34 8.28 -10.03
C LEU A 108 14.76 7.76 -9.77
N ALA A 109 15.75 8.66 -9.61
CA ALA A 109 17.08 8.28 -9.17
C ALA A 109 17.10 7.77 -7.71
N GLU A 110 16.22 8.28 -6.86
CA GLU A 110 16.05 7.76 -5.51
C GLU A 110 15.34 6.39 -5.50
N PHE A 111 14.40 6.15 -6.43
CA PHE A 111 13.85 4.82 -6.66
C PHE A 111 14.95 3.83 -7.06
N ASP A 112 15.77 4.19 -8.06
CA ASP A 112 16.91 3.37 -8.49
C ASP A 112 17.86 3.09 -7.29
N ARG A 113 18.11 4.08 -6.43
CA ARG A 113 18.92 3.90 -5.21
C ARG A 113 18.27 2.95 -4.20
N CYS A 114 16.96 3.01 -4.01
CA CYS A 114 16.25 2.06 -3.13
C CYS A 114 16.45 0.61 -3.59
N VAL A 115 16.40 0.37 -4.90
CA VAL A 115 16.55 -0.96 -5.49
C VAL A 115 18.02 -1.39 -5.52
N ASP A 116 18.90 -0.59 -6.13
CA ASP A 116 20.26 -0.99 -6.48
C ASP A 116 21.27 -0.88 -5.31
N GLU A 117 21.06 0.08 -4.38
CA GLU A 117 22.04 0.39 -3.33
C GLU A 117 21.52 0.05 -1.94
N LEU A 118 20.23 0.29 -1.67
CA LEU A 118 19.63 0.06 -0.36
C LEU A 118 18.99 -1.32 -0.21
N ASP A 119 18.92 -2.12 -1.28
CA ASP A 119 18.38 -3.49 -1.25
C ASP A 119 17.02 -3.51 -0.54
N MET A 120 16.10 -2.64 -0.99
CA MET A 120 14.72 -2.58 -0.50
C MET A 120 13.87 -3.64 -1.19
N ALA A 121 13.01 -4.33 -0.44
CA ALA A 121 12.11 -5.34 -0.99
C ALA A 121 11.01 -4.74 -1.90
N GLY A 122 10.86 -3.43 -1.91
CA GLY A 122 9.93 -2.71 -2.75
C GLY A 122 9.89 -1.23 -2.40
N VAL A 123 8.94 -0.50 -2.99
CA VAL A 123 8.85 0.95 -2.80
C VAL A 123 7.40 1.37 -2.51
N GLN A 124 7.20 2.11 -1.44
CA GLN A 124 5.90 2.71 -1.10
C GLN A 124 5.64 3.93 -1.99
N ILE A 125 4.46 3.94 -2.59
CA ILE A 125 3.86 5.06 -3.31
C ILE A 125 2.53 5.44 -2.68
N PHE A 126 1.91 6.51 -3.16
CA PHE A 126 0.63 6.96 -2.64
C PHE A 126 -0.45 6.89 -3.74
N SER A 127 -1.72 6.76 -3.34
CA SER A 127 -2.89 6.67 -4.23
C SER A 127 -3.07 7.86 -5.17
N ASN A 128 -2.44 8.97 -4.85
CA ASN A 128 -2.30 10.15 -5.71
C ASN A 128 -0.99 10.88 -5.39
N ILE A 129 -0.50 11.70 -6.29
CA ILE A 129 0.70 12.52 -6.10
C ILE A 129 0.32 14.00 -6.25
N ASP A 130 0.35 14.73 -5.13
CA ASP A 130 -0.09 16.13 -5.04
C ASP A 130 -1.50 16.34 -5.64
N GLY A 131 -2.44 15.42 -5.36
CA GLY A 131 -3.82 15.45 -5.83
C GLY A 131 -4.01 15.03 -7.30
N ARG A 132 -2.95 14.60 -7.98
CA ARG A 132 -3.03 14.05 -9.35
C ARG A 132 -3.20 12.53 -9.29
N PRO A 133 -4.08 11.97 -10.12
CA PRO A 133 -4.31 10.54 -10.15
C PRO A 133 -3.10 9.80 -10.74
N LEU A 134 -2.89 8.55 -10.34
CA LEU A 134 -1.71 7.75 -10.70
C LEU A 134 -1.59 7.45 -12.21
N ASP A 135 -2.65 7.52 -12.98
CA ASP A 135 -2.63 7.37 -14.43
C ASP A 135 -2.23 8.63 -15.20
N ASP A 136 -1.84 9.73 -14.52
CA ASP A 136 -1.26 10.89 -15.18
C ASP A 136 0.08 10.50 -15.85
N ASP A 137 0.24 10.80 -17.14
CA ASP A 137 1.38 10.39 -17.97
C ASP A 137 2.75 10.72 -17.35
N GLN A 138 2.82 11.76 -16.52
CA GLN A 138 4.06 12.14 -15.84
C GLN A 138 4.56 11.09 -14.85
N PHE A 139 3.69 10.18 -14.40
CA PHE A 139 4.05 9.15 -13.42
C PHE A 139 4.43 7.80 -14.07
N TRP A 140 4.16 7.63 -15.36
CA TRP A 140 4.47 6.39 -16.09
C TRP A 140 5.94 5.98 -16.02
N PRO A 141 6.94 6.90 -16.02
CA PRO A 141 8.34 6.50 -15.84
C PRO A 141 8.64 5.76 -14.52
N LEU A 142 7.81 5.92 -13.49
CA LEU A 142 7.93 5.15 -12.24
C LEU A 142 7.48 3.70 -12.45
N PHE A 143 6.33 3.52 -13.13
CA PHE A 143 5.80 2.18 -13.42
C PHE A 143 6.70 1.40 -14.38
N GLU A 144 7.24 2.06 -15.42
CA GLU A 144 8.24 1.49 -16.32
C GLU A 144 9.47 0.96 -15.54
N ARG A 145 9.97 1.73 -14.55
CA ARG A 145 11.09 1.27 -13.72
C ARG A 145 10.71 0.13 -12.80
N ALA A 146 9.57 0.22 -12.14
CA ALA A 146 9.12 -0.80 -11.22
C ALA A 146 8.97 -2.16 -11.93
N GLU A 147 8.30 -2.18 -13.10
CA GLU A 147 8.19 -3.39 -13.90
C GLU A 147 9.55 -3.88 -14.42
N ALA A 148 10.39 -2.98 -14.94
CA ALA A 148 11.71 -3.36 -15.50
C ALA A 148 12.70 -3.92 -14.47
N THR A 149 12.52 -3.61 -13.19
CA THR A 149 13.35 -4.08 -12.08
C THR A 149 12.66 -5.13 -11.21
N ASP A 150 11.44 -5.56 -11.59
CA ASP A 150 10.61 -6.49 -10.83
C ASP A 150 10.42 -6.04 -9.37
N THR A 151 10.23 -4.74 -9.18
CA THR A 151 10.13 -4.11 -7.86
C THR A 151 8.67 -3.83 -7.51
N PRO A 152 8.08 -4.50 -6.52
CA PRO A 152 6.70 -4.27 -6.11
C PRO A 152 6.49 -2.87 -5.53
N LEU A 153 5.32 -2.28 -5.82
CA LEU A 153 4.92 -0.98 -5.29
C LEU A 153 3.88 -1.15 -4.19
N TRP A 154 4.19 -0.72 -2.97
CA TRP A 154 3.24 -0.64 -1.85
C TRP A 154 2.43 0.63 -1.95
N MET A 155 1.17 0.55 -2.35
CA MET A 155 0.30 1.72 -2.52
C MET A 155 -0.48 2.04 -1.24
N HIS A 156 -0.13 3.15 -0.59
CA HIS A 156 -0.85 3.67 0.58
C HIS A 156 -1.89 4.73 0.16
N PRO A 157 -3.15 4.66 0.65
CA PRO A 157 -4.15 5.68 0.39
C PRO A 157 -3.74 7.03 1.00
N GLN A 158 -3.96 8.09 0.22
CA GLN A 158 -3.61 9.45 0.60
C GLN A 158 -4.71 10.41 0.15
N LEU A 159 -5.70 10.64 1.00
CA LEU A 159 -6.77 11.58 0.68
C LEU A 159 -6.20 12.98 0.42
N TRP A 160 -6.44 13.50 -0.78
CA TRP A 160 -6.09 14.88 -1.12
C TRP A 160 -7.16 15.86 -0.66
N GLU A 161 -8.43 15.55 -0.97
CA GLU A 161 -9.58 16.34 -0.56
C GLU A 161 -10.67 15.41 0.00
N TRP A 162 -11.34 15.86 1.05
CA TRP A 162 -12.44 15.16 1.65
C TRP A 162 -13.48 16.16 2.14
N TYR A 163 -14.74 15.73 2.26
CA TYR A 163 -15.80 16.59 2.72
C TYR A 163 -15.64 16.96 4.20
N ASP A 164 -15.69 18.24 4.55
CA ASP A 164 -15.54 18.69 5.94
C ASP A 164 -16.51 18.02 6.90
N TRP A 165 -17.80 17.93 6.49
CA TRP A 165 -18.83 17.27 7.28
C TRP A 165 -18.64 15.74 7.42
N ALA A 166 -17.91 15.10 6.54
CA ALA A 166 -17.60 13.68 6.59
C ALA A 166 -16.32 13.37 7.41
N SER A 167 -15.83 14.33 8.17
CA SER A 167 -14.69 14.16 9.10
C SER A 167 -15.12 14.21 10.56
N GLU A 168 -16.39 14.50 10.85
CA GLU A 168 -16.90 14.69 12.21
C GLU A 168 -16.84 13.42 13.07
N TYR A 169 -16.97 12.24 12.45
CA TYR A 169 -16.92 10.91 13.10
C TYR A 169 -15.75 10.05 12.58
N MET A 170 -14.70 10.68 12.07
CA MET A 170 -13.53 10.02 11.49
C MET A 170 -13.82 9.26 10.17
N GLU A 171 -14.88 9.61 9.44
CA GLU A 171 -15.29 8.91 8.20
C GLU A 171 -14.19 8.89 7.15
N HIS A 172 -13.30 9.90 7.13
CA HIS A 172 -12.13 9.90 6.27
C HIS A 172 -11.20 8.70 6.51
N ARG A 173 -11.10 8.23 7.76
CA ARG A 173 -10.32 7.01 8.10
C ARG A 173 -11.14 5.74 7.88
N LEU A 174 -12.43 5.76 8.25
CA LEU A 174 -13.29 4.59 8.18
C LEU A 174 -13.61 4.18 6.74
N PHE A 175 -13.84 5.15 5.87
CA PHE A 175 -14.32 4.93 4.50
C PHE A 175 -13.47 5.65 3.46
N GLY A 176 -12.88 6.78 3.80
CA GLY A 176 -12.12 7.61 2.87
C GLY A 176 -10.90 6.89 2.33
N TRP A 177 -10.10 6.29 3.17
CA TRP A 177 -8.91 5.54 2.73
C TRP A 177 -9.25 4.32 1.85
N PRO A 178 -10.16 3.41 2.22
CA PRO A 178 -10.57 2.34 1.29
C PRO A 178 -11.21 2.85 -0.01
N PHE A 179 -11.92 3.97 0.05
CA PHE A 179 -12.46 4.62 -1.15
C PHE A 179 -11.35 5.17 -2.05
N ASP A 180 -10.34 5.82 -1.48
CA ASP A 180 -9.21 6.39 -2.22
C ASP A 180 -8.36 5.28 -2.87
N THR A 181 -8.09 4.17 -2.15
CA THR A 181 -7.51 2.95 -2.73
C THR A 181 -8.32 2.48 -3.95
N THR A 182 -9.65 2.39 -3.82
CA THR A 182 -10.53 1.98 -4.92
C THR A 182 -10.41 2.88 -6.14
N LEU A 183 -10.36 4.21 -5.94
CA LEU A 183 -10.20 5.17 -7.02
C LEU A 183 -8.83 5.02 -7.70
N ALA A 184 -7.76 4.86 -6.92
CA ALA A 184 -6.41 4.68 -7.46
C ALA A 184 -6.33 3.42 -8.33
N LEU A 185 -6.79 2.26 -7.85
CA LEU A 185 -6.84 1.03 -8.64
C LEU A 185 -7.68 1.20 -9.92
N SER A 186 -8.83 1.89 -9.82
CA SER A 186 -9.67 2.17 -10.99
C SER A 186 -8.95 3.04 -12.02
N ARG A 187 -8.17 4.04 -11.57
CA ARG A 187 -7.39 4.91 -12.45
C ARG A 187 -6.27 4.13 -13.16
N LEU A 188 -5.54 3.27 -12.42
CA LEU A 188 -4.48 2.43 -12.98
C LEU A 188 -5.00 1.49 -14.08
N VAL A 189 -6.19 0.90 -13.88
CA VAL A 189 -6.80 0.03 -14.91
C VAL A 189 -7.37 0.85 -16.06
N PHE A 190 -8.30 1.77 -15.81
CA PHE A 190 -8.99 2.47 -16.88
C PHE A 190 -8.14 3.54 -17.59
N GLY A 191 -7.09 4.04 -16.94
CA GLY A 191 -6.08 4.91 -17.53
C GLY A 191 -5.04 4.16 -18.36
N GLY A 192 -5.03 2.81 -18.32
CA GLY A 192 -4.19 1.97 -19.17
C GLY A 192 -2.81 1.64 -18.61
N VAL A 193 -2.51 2.01 -17.37
CA VAL A 193 -1.21 1.68 -16.74
C VAL A 193 -1.02 0.16 -16.69
N MET A 194 -2.05 -0.58 -16.23
CA MET A 194 -1.99 -2.05 -16.15
C MET A 194 -2.07 -2.75 -17.52
N GLU A 195 -2.44 -2.06 -18.58
CA GLU A 195 -2.36 -2.55 -19.98
C GLU A 195 -0.93 -2.38 -20.52
N GLU A 196 -0.30 -1.23 -20.27
CA GLU A 196 1.05 -0.91 -20.75
C GLU A 196 2.12 -1.66 -19.98
N TYR A 197 1.91 -1.85 -18.66
CA TYR A 197 2.82 -2.53 -17.74
C TYR A 197 2.13 -3.77 -17.15
N PRO A 198 2.02 -4.87 -17.94
CA PRO A 198 1.23 -6.04 -17.55
C PRO A 198 1.84 -6.88 -16.41
N ASP A 199 3.13 -6.74 -16.17
CA ASP A 199 3.88 -7.44 -15.13
C ASP A 199 4.15 -6.54 -13.90
N LEU A 200 3.57 -5.32 -13.87
CA LEU A 200 3.69 -4.41 -12.74
C LEU A 200 2.97 -4.94 -11.50
N GLU A 201 3.72 -5.12 -10.41
CA GLU A 201 3.20 -5.59 -9.13
C GLU A 201 2.84 -4.42 -8.22
N ILE A 202 1.58 -4.37 -7.77
CA ILE A 202 1.09 -3.33 -6.83
C ILE A 202 0.39 -4.00 -5.65
N VAL A 203 0.89 -3.73 -4.44
CA VAL A 203 0.25 -4.10 -3.19
C VAL A 203 -0.70 -2.99 -2.77
N SER A 204 -1.99 -3.29 -2.78
CA SER A 204 -3.04 -2.37 -2.36
C SER A 204 -3.40 -2.57 -0.89
N HIS A 205 -3.56 -1.46 -0.18
CA HIS A 205 -3.90 -1.47 1.25
C HIS A 205 -5.39 -1.65 1.51
N HIS A 206 -5.76 -2.10 2.72
CA HIS A 206 -7.14 -2.31 3.19
C HIS A 206 -7.95 -3.30 2.33
N GLY A 207 -7.34 -4.45 2.00
CA GLY A 207 -8.00 -5.52 1.25
C GLY A 207 -8.38 -5.13 -0.18
N GLY A 208 -7.66 -4.21 -0.82
CA GLY A 208 -8.00 -3.68 -2.14
C GLY A 208 -9.19 -2.72 -2.13
N GLY A 209 -9.49 -2.15 -0.95
CA GLY A 209 -10.57 -1.18 -0.79
C GLY A 209 -11.96 -1.78 -1.06
N MET A 210 -12.72 -1.17 -1.95
CA MET A 210 -14.06 -1.65 -2.33
C MET A 210 -14.05 -2.53 -3.60
N VAL A 211 -12.91 -2.70 -4.25
CA VAL A 211 -12.81 -3.41 -5.53
C VAL A 211 -13.33 -4.83 -5.45
N PRO A 212 -12.95 -5.68 -4.48
CA PRO A 212 -13.45 -7.04 -4.41
C PRO A 212 -14.98 -7.12 -4.24
N PHE A 213 -15.53 -6.25 -3.41
CA PHE A 213 -16.96 -6.21 -3.17
C PHE A 213 -17.78 -5.75 -4.38
N TYR A 214 -17.20 -4.87 -5.22
CA TYR A 214 -17.88 -4.31 -6.39
C TYR A 214 -17.39 -4.90 -7.73
N GLY A 215 -16.61 -5.97 -7.74
CA GLY A 215 -16.05 -6.57 -8.96
C GLY A 215 -17.09 -6.75 -10.08
N ARG A 216 -18.21 -7.42 -9.79
CA ARG A 216 -19.30 -7.59 -10.79
C ARG A 216 -19.94 -6.27 -11.23
N ARG A 217 -19.99 -5.26 -10.35
CA ARG A 217 -20.48 -3.92 -10.72
C ARG A 217 -19.51 -3.22 -11.68
N ILE A 218 -18.22 -3.33 -11.43
CA ILE A 218 -17.17 -2.77 -12.29
C ILE A 218 -17.30 -3.35 -13.70
N GLU A 219 -17.35 -4.67 -13.80
CA GLU A 219 -17.54 -5.42 -15.05
C GLU A 219 -18.78 -4.95 -15.82
N MET A 220 -19.94 -4.98 -15.16
CA MET A 220 -21.21 -4.58 -15.78
C MET A 220 -21.20 -3.16 -16.34
N PHE A 221 -20.63 -2.20 -15.60
CA PHE A 221 -20.57 -0.81 -16.07
C PHE A 221 -19.56 -0.63 -17.19
N TYR A 222 -18.46 -1.38 -17.19
CA TYR A 222 -17.51 -1.41 -18.28
C TYR A 222 -18.15 -1.99 -19.55
N GLU A 223 -18.79 -3.17 -19.48
CA GLU A 223 -19.54 -3.77 -20.60
C GLU A 223 -20.62 -2.82 -21.15
N GLN A 224 -21.37 -2.18 -20.25
CA GLN A 224 -22.42 -1.23 -20.66
C GLN A 224 -21.84 -0.03 -21.41
N ARG A 225 -20.70 0.50 -20.97
CA ARG A 225 -19.99 1.58 -21.64
C ARG A 225 -19.55 1.17 -23.04
N MET A 226 -18.97 -0.03 -23.16
CA MET A 226 -18.51 -0.55 -24.46
C MET A 226 -19.64 -0.84 -25.42
N SER A 227 -20.79 -1.32 -24.91
CA SER A 227 -21.97 -1.66 -25.71
C SER A 227 -22.77 -0.43 -26.19
N TYR A 228 -22.73 0.67 -25.43
CA TYR A 228 -23.54 1.88 -25.68
C TYR A 228 -22.67 3.16 -25.55
N PRO A 229 -21.61 3.31 -26.35
CA PRO A 229 -20.66 4.41 -26.20
C PRO A 229 -21.32 5.78 -26.32
N GLU A 230 -22.39 5.92 -27.10
CA GLU A 230 -23.11 7.18 -27.28
C GLU A 230 -23.76 7.70 -25.97
N ASN A 231 -24.04 6.84 -25.02
CA ASN A 231 -24.60 7.22 -23.72
C ASN A 231 -23.54 7.68 -22.72
N TYR A 232 -22.26 7.46 -23.03
CA TYR A 232 -21.12 7.71 -22.15
C TYR A 232 -20.11 8.69 -22.74
N GLN A 233 -20.57 9.58 -23.67
CA GLN A 233 -19.74 10.65 -24.21
C GLN A 233 -19.13 11.50 -23.09
N GLY A 234 -17.83 11.75 -23.16
CA GLY A 234 -17.05 12.42 -22.11
C GLY A 234 -16.41 11.49 -21.09
N TYR A 235 -16.90 10.25 -20.92
CA TYR A 235 -16.21 9.23 -20.10
C TYR A 235 -15.19 8.42 -20.91
N HIS A 236 -15.22 8.52 -22.24
CA HIS A 236 -14.34 7.78 -23.15
C HIS A 236 -13.04 8.52 -23.48
N GLU A 237 -13.05 9.85 -23.39
CA GLU A 237 -11.93 10.68 -23.87
C GLU A 237 -10.60 10.37 -23.12
N HIS A 238 -10.68 9.77 -21.93
CA HIS A 238 -9.54 9.48 -21.08
C HIS A 238 -9.36 8.00 -20.77
N ALA A 239 -10.23 7.12 -21.25
CA ALA A 239 -10.13 5.70 -20.94
C ALA A 239 -9.32 4.97 -22.00
N ALA A 240 -8.34 4.19 -21.57
CA ALA A 240 -7.56 3.32 -22.43
C ALA A 240 -8.44 2.26 -23.12
N GLU A 241 -8.00 1.78 -24.27
CA GLU A 241 -8.52 0.58 -24.89
C GLU A 241 -7.84 -0.63 -24.20
N LEU A 242 -8.63 -1.36 -23.41
CA LEU A 242 -8.16 -2.57 -22.74
C LEU A 242 -8.28 -3.76 -23.67
N SER A 243 -7.23 -4.59 -23.75
CA SER A 243 -7.21 -5.81 -24.57
C SER A 243 -7.96 -6.99 -23.95
N GLN A 244 -8.25 -6.91 -22.65
CA GLN A 244 -8.97 -7.91 -21.86
C GLN A 244 -10.14 -7.27 -21.09
N PRO A 245 -11.08 -8.07 -20.53
CA PRO A 245 -12.08 -7.58 -19.60
C PRO A 245 -11.46 -6.79 -18.44
N ALA A 246 -12.07 -5.69 -18.03
CA ALA A 246 -11.50 -4.84 -16.97
C ALA A 246 -11.24 -5.61 -15.66
N GLU A 247 -12.11 -6.57 -15.34
CA GLU A 247 -11.98 -7.41 -14.14
C GLU A 247 -10.64 -8.17 -14.09
N GLU A 248 -10.13 -8.63 -15.25
CA GLU A 248 -8.88 -9.39 -15.31
C GLU A 248 -7.65 -8.55 -14.91
N TYR A 249 -7.69 -7.23 -15.12
CA TYR A 249 -6.65 -6.32 -14.63
C TYR A 249 -6.77 -6.07 -13.13
N PHE A 250 -8.01 -5.91 -12.63
CA PHE A 250 -8.23 -5.72 -11.20
C PHE A 250 -7.82 -6.94 -10.37
N LYS A 251 -7.97 -8.16 -10.91
CA LYS A 251 -7.57 -9.39 -10.24
C LYS A 251 -6.06 -9.54 -10.05
N LYS A 252 -5.26 -8.81 -10.83
CA LYS A 252 -3.79 -8.84 -10.76
C LYS A 252 -3.20 -8.09 -9.57
N PHE A 253 -3.94 -7.15 -8.98
CA PHE A 253 -3.43 -6.43 -7.82
C PHE A 253 -3.26 -7.35 -6.61
N ASN A 254 -2.19 -7.13 -5.87
CA ASN A 254 -2.02 -7.72 -4.56
C ASN A 254 -2.82 -6.94 -3.52
N ALA A 255 -3.43 -7.63 -2.57
CA ALA A 255 -4.21 -7.02 -1.50
C ALA A 255 -3.78 -7.57 -0.14
N ASP A 256 -3.64 -6.68 0.83
CA ASP A 256 -3.37 -7.09 2.20
C ASP A 256 -4.64 -7.55 2.94
N THR A 257 -4.46 -8.07 4.15
CA THR A 257 -5.56 -8.43 5.05
C THR A 257 -5.84 -7.36 6.11
N ALA A 258 -5.40 -6.11 5.90
CA ALA A 258 -5.58 -5.00 6.84
C ALA A 258 -7.04 -4.49 6.89
N VAL A 259 -7.97 -5.39 7.18
CA VAL A 259 -9.42 -5.14 7.27
C VAL A 259 -9.92 -5.32 8.71
N SER A 260 -9.06 -5.01 9.69
CA SER A 260 -9.36 -5.02 11.13
C SER A 260 -9.94 -6.35 11.63
N GLY A 261 -9.47 -7.49 11.11
CA GLY A 261 -9.87 -8.82 11.54
C GLY A 261 -11.23 -9.27 11.01
N SER A 262 -11.68 -8.74 9.89
CA SER A 262 -12.94 -9.14 9.26
C SER A 262 -12.77 -10.34 8.34
N THR A 263 -13.03 -11.56 8.80
CA THR A 263 -13.04 -12.78 7.97
C THR A 263 -13.88 -12.63 6.70
N PRO A 264 -15.14 -12.09 6.73
CA PRO A 264 -15.90 -11.89 5.51
C PRO A 264 -15.26 -10.96 4.49
N ALA A 265 -14.47 -9.97 4.93
CA ALA A 265 -13.74 -9.08 4.01
C ALA A 265 -12.54 -9.80 3.40
N ILE A 266 -11.81 -10.60 4.17
CA ILE A 266 -10.71 -11.45 3.68
C ILE A 266 -11.24 -12.47 2.67
N ASP A 267 -12.35 -13.17 2.97
CA ASP A 267 -13.00 -14.10 2.05
C ASP A 267 -13.41 -13.40 0.74
N CYS A 268 -13.91 -12.17 0.83
CA CYS A 268 -14.26 -11.37 -0.34
C CYS A 268 -13.03 -11.05 -1.20
N ALA A 269 -11.93 -10.62 -0.59
CA ALA A 269 -10.67 -10.35 -1.29
C ALA A 269 -10.11 -11.63 -1.92
N ALA A 270 -10.00 -12.73 -1.17
CA ALA A 270 -9.49 -14.01 -1.65
C ALA A 270 -10.34 -14.65 -2.76
N SER A 271 -11.65 -14.35 -2.79
CA SER A 271 -12.53 -14.82 -3.88
C SER A 271 -12.46 -13.98 -5.15
N PHE A 272 -11.89 -12.78 -5.08
CA PHE A 272 -11.83 -11.84 -6.19
C PHE A 272 -10.44 -11.76 -6.85
N PHE A 273 -9.38 -11.54 -6.07
CA PHE A 273 -8.03 -11.46 -6.58
C PHE A 273 -7.52 -12.82 -7.05
N ASN A 274 -6.50 -12.84 -7.88
CA ASN A 274 -5.89 -14.09 -8.31
C ASN A 274 -5.34 -14.87 -7.11
N GLU A 275 -5.23 -16.18 -7.27
CA GLU A 275 -4.55 -17.05 -6.32
C GLU A 275 -3.10 -16.53 -6.15
N GLY A 276 -2.64 -16.40 -4.91
CA GLY A 276 -1.33 -15.81 -4.60
C GLY A 276 -1.35 -14.31 -4.32
N ASN A 277 -2.42 -13.59 -4.67
CA ASN A 277 -2.45 -12.12 -4.57
C ASN A 277 -3.06 -11.58 -3.26
N VAL A 278 -3.29 -12.41 -2.26
CA VAL A 278 -3.68 -11.94 -0.92
C VAL A 278 -2.54 -12.20 0.06
N ILE A 279 -2.02 -11.14 0.67
CA ILE A 279 -0.91 -11.21 1.62
C ILE A 279 -1.38 -10.84 3.03
N PHE A 280 -0.83 -11.48 4.06
CA PHE A 280 -1.07 -11.08 5.42
C PHE A 280 -0.56 -9.67 5.67
N GLY A 281 -1.38 -8.78 6.25
CA GLY A 281 -1.02 -7.42 6.58
C GLY A 281 -1.97 -6.88 7.65
N THR A 282 -1.45 -6.14 8.64
CA THR A 282 -2.20 -5.74 9.83
C THR A 282 -2.42 -4.24 9.98
N ASP A 283 -1.70 -3.39 9.25
CA ASP A 283 -1.65 -1.94 9.48
C ASP A 283 -1.06 -1.56 10.86
N TYR A 284 -0.20 -2.45 11.42
CA TYR A 284 0.47 -2.18 12.70
C TYR A 284 1.37 -0.93 12.60
N PRO A 285 1.42 -0.03 13.58
CA PRO A 285 0.88 -0.12 14.94
C PRO A 285 -0.40 0.70 15.15
N PHE A 286 -1.15 0.95 14.09
CA PHE A 286 -2.40 1.68 14.20
C PHE A 286 -3.51 0.79 14.73
N SER A 287 -4.46 1.32 15.45
CA SER A 287 -5.61 0.70 16.11
C SER A 287 -5.51 0.70 17.65
N PRO A 288 -6.55 0.23 18.36
CA PRO A 288 -6.49 0.12 19.82
C PRO A 288 -5.30 -0.71 20.32
N GLU A 289 -4.83 -0.38 21.50
CA GLU A 289 -3.69 -1.04 22.14
C GLU A 289 -2.39 -1.01 21.32
N ARG A 290 -2.21 0.06 20.52
CA ARG A 290 -1.04 0.26 19.65
C ARG A 290 -0.85 -0.87 18.61
N GLY A 291 -1.93 -1.30 18.00
CA GLY A 291 -1.92 -2.32 16.94
C GLY A 291 -2.03 -3.77 17.41
N ARG A 292 -1.88 -4.05 18.71
CA ARG A 292 -1.90 -5.43 19.24
C ARG A 292 -3.19 -6.16 18.93
N GLN A 293 -4.33 -5.52 19.16
CA GLN A 293 -5.61 -6.13 18.86
C GLN A 293 -5.78 -6.45 17.38
N THR A 294 -5.22 -5.62 16.49
CA THR A 294 -5.32 -5.83 15.05
C THR A 294 -4.50 -7.03 14.60
N ILE A 295 -3.31 -7.24 15.17
CA ILE A 295 -2.52 -8.45 14.90
C ILE A 295 -3.34 -9.70 15.27
N ASP A 296 -3.81 -9.79 16.52
CA ASP A 296 -4.57 -10.94 17.03
C ASP A 296 -5.83 -11.20 16.20
N TYR A 297 -6.64 -10.16 15.92
CA TYR A 297 -7.86 -10.29 15.14
C TYR A 297 -7.61 -10.65 13.67
N THR A 298 -6.51 -10.18 13.08
CA THR A 298 -6.20 -10.50 11.67
C THR A 298 -5.70 -11.93 11.55
N ILE A 299 -4.85 -12.41 12.46
CA ILE A 299 -4.45 -13.82 12.52
C ILE A 299 -5.68 -14.72 12.67
N ASP A 300 -6.54 -14.44 13.65
CA ASP A 300 -7.75 -15.19 13.89
C ASP A 300 -8.74 -15.13 12.68
N ALA A 301 -8.76 -14.03 11.95
CA ALA A 301 -9.60 -13.90 10.76
C ALA A 301 -9.08 -14.71 9.57
N VAL A 302 -7.75 -14.78 9.36
CA VAL A 302 -7.13 -15.63 8.33
C VAL A 302 -7.30 -17.11 8.70
N ASP A 303 -7.10 -17.47 9.96
CA ASP A 303 -7.35 -18.84 10.43
C ASP A 303 -8.79 -19.33 10.16
N ARG A 304 -9.76 -18.41 10.20
CA ARG A 304 -11.18 -18.69 9.95
C ARG A 304 -11.62 -18.49 8.51
N MET A 305 -10.78 -17.99 7.62
CA MET A 305 -11.14 -17.80 6.22
C MET A 305 -11.53 -19.12 5.55
N ASN A 306 -12.38 -19.03 4.54
CA ASN A 306 -12.87 -20.19 3.80
C ASN A 306 -11.84 -20.70 2.77
N ALA A 307 -10.73 -21.23 3.26
CA ALA A 307 -9.63 -21.79 2.47
C ALA A 307 -9.06 -23.02 3.19
N ASP A 308 -8.28 -23.83 2.47
CA ASP A 308 -7.53 -24.92 3.07
C ASP A 308 -6.26 -24.42 3.81
N ASP A 309 -5.59 -25.32 4.50
CA ASP A 309 -4.43 -24.96 5.32
C ASP A 309 -3.21 -24.51 4.48
N GLU A 310 -3.08 -24.98 3.23
CA GLU A 310 -2.03 -24.58 2.29
C GLU A 310 -2.24 -23.13 1.87
N THR A 311 -3.42 -22.79 1.37
CA THR A 311 -3.78 -21.41 1.02
C THR A 311 -3.62 -20.44 2.19
N LYS A 312 -3.98 -20.85 3.42
CA LYS A 312 -3.78 -20.01 4.61
C LYS A 312 -2.30 -19.78 4.92
N ALA A 313 -1.47 -20.80 4.75
CA ALA A 313 -0.02 -20.65 4.94
C ALA A 313 0.58 -19.72 3.87
N ASP A 314 0.09 -19.78 2.64
CA ASP A 314 0.50 -18.89 1.58
C ASP A 314 0.07 -17.45 1.86
N VAL A 315 -1.15 -17.21 2.36
CA VAL A 315 -1.59 -15.87 2.81
C VAL A 315 -0.72 -15.38 3.96
N PHE A 316 -0.35 -16.22 4.94
CA PHE A 316 0.47 -15.80 6.07
C PHE A 316 1.91 -15.42 5.69
N ALA A 317 2.51 -16.05 4.69
CA ALA A 317 3.91 -15.79 4.33
C ALA A 317 4.25 -16.08 2.85
N GLY A 318 3.77 -17.20 2.28
CA GLY A 318 4.18 -17.67 0.96
C GLY A 318 4.01 -16.63 -0.13
N ASN A 319 2.80 -16.06 -0.24
CA ASN A 319 2.46 -15.07 -1.26
C ASN A 319 3.33 -13.79 -1.18
N LEU A 320 3.71 -13.38 0.03
CA LEU A 320 4.61 -12.23 0.19
C LEU A 320 6.03 -12.56 -0.28
N TYR A 321 6.54 -13.76 0.06
CA TYR A 321 7.87 -14.16 -0.40
C TYR A 321 7.92 -14.31 -1.92
N ASP A 322 6.89 -14.92 -2.53
CA ASP A 322 6.79 -15.02 -3.99
C ASP A 322 6.74 -13.65 -4.69
N LEU A 323 6.25 -12.62 -3.99
CA LEU A 323 6.18 -11.26 -4.50
C LEU A 323 7.51 -10.50 -4.43
N ILE A 324 8.36 -10.79 -3.41
CA ILE A 324 9.59 -10.00 -3.16
C ILE A 324 10.89 -10.72 -3.52
N ASP A 325 10.85 -12.01 -3.92
CA ASP A 325 12.00 -12.82 -4.36
C ASP A 325 12.24 -12.66 -5.88
#